data_7fc30c73279ffcad39727f29659065c7
#
_entry.id   7fc30c73279ffcad39727f29659065c7
#
_cell.length_a   1.000
_cell.length_b   1.000
_cell.length_c   1.000
_cell.angle_alpha   90.00
_cell.angle_beta   90.00
_cell.angle_gamma   90.00
#
_symmetry.space_group_name_H-M   'P 1'
#
loop_
_entity.id
_entity.type
_entity.pdbx_description
1 polymer ?
#
loop_
_entity_poly.entity_id
_entity_poly.type
_entity_poly.pdbx_seq_one_letter_code
_entity_poly.pdbx_strand_id
1 'polypeptide(L)'
;MQLTGVLYCRAELTEPWGIELPALEGVMMAEVVTSGHCWIELDGQAPVFMPQGSLALIPRGTRHKIRSSPNAETELLSDVPIELVGDRFEIMRYGGGGTFTHITYCGVRFDHFLGDRLIRLLPDILHIHTLKEGDGWLHNTVQFISREAQLKLPGNETVITRLADVLVIQAIRTWIETVREEERGWVAALRDKQIGKALATIHRQPEKDWSVASLAKQVGMSRSGFSARFSALVDEPVLHYLTNLRMQLAHRQILQTSDSLAKIAQRIGYNSEPAFNRAFKRVMGMPPGAVRKGVKDRGELV
;
A
#
# COMPACT_ATOMS: atom_id res chain seq x y z
N MET A 1 5.01 6.38 5.38
CA MET A 1 4.16 5.79 4.32
C MET A 1 2.92 6.64 4.20
N GLN A 2 2.57 7.07 3.01
CA GLN A 2 1.31 7.76 2.74
C GLN A 2 0.45 6.77 1.94
N LEU A 3 -0.72 6.44 2.47
CA LEU A 3 -1.72 5.59 1.85
C LEU A 3 -2.88 6.47 1.39
N THR A 4 -3.41 6.20 0.21
CA THR A 4 -4.65 6.80 -0.26
C THR A 4 -5.66 5.69 -0.50
N GLY A 5 -6.73 5.68 0.27
CA GLY A 5 -7.86 4.79 0.04
C GLY A 5 -8.54 5.12 -1.28
N VAL A 6 -8.76 4.09 -2.08
CA VAL A 6 -9.37 4.19 -3.42
C VAL A 6 -10.82 3.73 -3.38
N LEU A 7 -11.09 2.65 -2.64
CA LEU A 7 -12.38 2.00 -2.57
C LEU A 7 -12.54 1.33 -1.20
N TYR A 8 -13.74 1.37 -0.67
CA TYR A 8 -14.15 0.62 0.52
C TYR A 8 -15.50 -0.03 0.23
N CYS A 9 -15.62 -1.32 0.51
CA CYS A 9 -16.85 -2.06 0.30
C CYS A 9 -17.17 -2.91 1.53
N ARG A 10 -18.42 -2.86 1.98
CA ARG A 10 -18.98 -3.78 2.95
C ARG A 10 -19.80 -4.83 2.21
N ALA A 11 -19.32 -6.08 2.22
CA ALA A 11 -20.06 -7.19 1.66
C ALA A 11 -20.88 -7.92 2.73
N GLU A 12 -22.16 -8.07 2.48
CA GLU A 12 -23.14 -8.82 3.24
C GLU A 12 -23.53 -10.04 2.39
N LEU A 13 -22.90 -11.20 2.68
CA LEU A 13 -22.96 -12.37 1.84
C LEU A 13 -23.72 -13.51 2.53
N THR A 14 -24.47 -14.30 1.77
CA THR A 14 -25.23 -15.46 2.29
C THR A 14 -24.93 -16.71 1.48
N GLU A 15 -24.57 -17.82 2.13
CA GLU A 15 -24.25 -19.08 1.46
C GLU A 15 -25.38 -19.63 0.58
N PRO A 16 -25.08 -20.30 -0.57
CA PRO A 16 -23.79 -20.35 -1.22
C PRO A 16 -23.48 -19.06 -1.98
N TRP A 17 -22.21 -18.66 -2.01
CA TRP A 17 -21.74 -17.52 -2.78
C TRP A 17 -20.29 -17.72 -3.21
N GLY A 18 -19.92 -17.08 -4.32
CA GLY A 18 -18.57 -16.98 -4.80
C GLY A 18 -18.44 -15.79 -5.74
N ILE A 19 -17.37 -15.02 -5.61
CA ILE A 19 -17.14 -13.82 -6.38
C ILE A 19 -15.71 -13.85 -6.91
N GLU A 20 -15.58 -13.49 -8.17
CA GLU A 20 -14.29 -13.33 -8.82
C GLU A 20 -13.97 -11.83 -8.96
N LEU A 21 -12.92 -11.39 -8.25
CA LEU A 21 -12.45 -10.01 -8.26
C LEU A 21 -11.42 -9.82 -9.40
N PRO A 22 -11.57 -8.76 -10.22
CA PRO A 22 -10.63 -8.46 -11.28
C PRO A 22 -9.27 -8.01 -10.74
N ALA A 23 -8.25 -8.06 -11.59
CA ALA A 23 -6.98 -7.43 -11.26
C ALA A 23 -7.11 -5.90 -11.22
N LEU A 24 -6.59 -5.27 -10.16
CA LEU A 24 -6.56 -3.84 -9.97
C LEU A 24 -5.11 -3.34 -9.90
N GLU A 25 -4.56 -2.96 -11.03
CA GLU A 25 -3.17 -2.51 -11.10
C GLU A 25 -2.87 -1.32 -10.18
N GLY A 26 -1.77 -1.44 -9.40
CA GLY A 26 -1.33 -0.39 -8.49
C GLY A 26 -2.22 -0.19 -7.27
N VAL A 27 -3.18 -1.08 -7.02
CA VAL A 27 -4.04 -1.09 -5.83
C VAL A 27 -3.74 -2.33 -5.01
N MET A 28 -3.42 -2.15 -3.74
CA MET A 28 -3.39 -3.25 -2.78
C MET A 28 -4.81 -3.47 -2.26
N MET A 29 -5.29 -4.71 -2.33
CA MET A 29 -6.56 -5.09 -1.73
C MET A 29 -6.33 -5.61 -0.32
N ALA A 30 -7.18 -5.19 0.60
CA ALA A 30 -7.25 -5.74 1.95
C ALA A 30 -8.67 -6.23 2.21
N GLU A 31 -8.79 -7.42 2.75
CA GLU A 31 -10.04 -8.13 3.01
C GLU A 31 -10.10 -8.56 4.46
N VAL A 32 -11.08 -8.08 5.17
CA VAL A 32 -11.27 -8.33 6.60
C VAL A 32 -12.56 -9.12 6.80
N VAL A 33 -12.45 -10.35 7.29
CA VAL A 33 -13.63 -11.15 7.67
C VAL A 33 -14.13 -10.70 9.03
N THR A 34 -15.20 -9.91 9.04
CA THR A 34 -15.77 -9.36 10.27
C THR A 34 -16.81 -10.26 10.92
N SER A 35 -17.40 -11.19 10.15
CA SER A 35 -18.30 -12.24 10.65
C SER A 35 -18.32 -13.41 9.68
N GLY A 36 -18.49 -14.63 10.18
CA GLY A 36 -18.50 -15.85 9.37
C GLY A 36 -17.10 -16.28 8.91
N HIS A 37 -17.00 -16.77 7.68
CA HIS A 37 -15.74 -17.22 7.09
C HIS A 37 -15.79 -17.12 5.56
N CYS A 38 -14.64 -17.20 4.92
CA CYS A 38 -14.52 -17.37 3.47
C CYS A 38 -13.26 -18.13 3.09
N TRP A 39 -13.13 -18.41 1.80
CA TRP A 39 -11.95 -18.96 1.17
C TRP A 39 -11.45 -17.97 0.10
N ILE A 40 -10.17 -17.65 0.12
CA ILE A 40 -9.51 -16.85 -0.91
C ILE A 40 -8.64 -17.74 -1.75
N GLU A 41 -8.72 -17.60 -3.07
CA GLU A 41 -7.94 -18.39 -4.03
C GLU A 41 -7.34 -17.46 -5.08
N LEU A 42 -6.01 -17.43 -5.19
CA LEU A 42 -5.29 -16.86 -6.31
C LEU A 42 -5.06 -17.92 -7.38
N ASP A 43 -5.02 -17.50 -8.64
CA ASP A 43 -4.80 -18.42 -9.77
C ASP A 43 -3.50 -19.23 -9.55
N GLY A 44 -3.65 -20.57 -9.62
CA GLY A 44 -2.55 -21.52 -9.45
C GLY A 44 -2.09 -21.77 -8.01
N GLN A 45 -2.77 -21.22 -7.02
CA GLN A 45 -2.48 -21.44 -5.59
C GLN A 45 -3.62 -22.19 -4.89
N ALA A 46 -3.29 -22.87 -3.80
CA ALA A 46 -4.29 -23.53 -2.98
C ALA A 46 -5.18 -22.50 -2.27
N PRO A 47 -6.50 -22.74 -2.14
CA PRO A 47 -7.38 -21.85 -1.41
C PRO A 47 -6.95 -21.68 0.05
N VAL A 48 -6.99 -20.44 0.53
CA VAL A 48 -6.67 -20.06 1.91
C VAL A 48 -7.97 -19.89 2.70
N PHE A 49 -8.11 -20.60 3.82
CA PHE A 49 -9.24 -20.44 4.72
C PHE A 49 -9.11 -19.20 5.58
N MET A 50 -10.15 -18.38 5.60
CA MET A 50 -10.23 -17.10 6.29
C MET A 50 -11.39 -17.13 7.29
N PRO A 51 -11.16 -17.52 8.56
CA PRO A 51 -12.19 -17.42 9.61
C PRO A 51 -12.42 -15.97 10.03
N GLN A 52 -13.47 -15.74 10.80
CA GLN A 52 -13.73 -14.44 11.43
C GLN A 52 -12.50 -13.89 12.14
N GLY A 53 -12.23 -12.60 11.97
CA GLY A 53 -11.05 -11.92 12.52
C GLY A 53 -9.81 -12.05 11.64
N SER A 54 -9.90 -12.70 10.48
CA SER A 54 -8.80 -12.76 9.52
C SER A 54 -8.70 -11.47 8.69
N LEU A 55 -7.46 -11.09 8.38
CA LEU A 55 -7.10 -10.08 7.39
C LEU A 55 -6.25 -10.73 6.31
N ALA A 56 -6.64 -10.58 5.04
CA ALA A 56 -5.79 -10.85 3.90
C ALA A 56 -5.40 -9.55 3.22
N LEU A 57 -4.11 -9.41 2.87
CA LEU A 57 -3.66 -8.40 1.92
C LEU A 57 -3.26 -9.09 0.62
N ILE A 58 -3.74 -8.55 -0.50
CA ILE A 58 -3.33 -8.92 -1.85
C ILE A 58 -2.55 -7.73 -2.42
N PRO A 59 -1.21 -7.69 -2.23
CA PRO A 59 -0.41 -6.47 -2.41
C PRO A 59 -0.40 -5.93 -3.83
N ARG A 60 -0.49 -6.82 -4.83
CA ARG A 60 -0.43 -6.45 -6.25
C ARG A 60 -1.79 -6.26 -6.88
N GLY A 61 -2.88 -6.38 -6.10
CA GLY A 61 -4.24 -6.34 -6.63
C GLY A 61 -4.49 -7.44 -7.67
N THR A 62 -3.85 -8.58 -7.51
CA THR A 62 -3.98 -9.72 -8.42
C THR A 62 -5.42 -10.22 -8.46
N ARG A 63 -5.89 -10.64 -9.64
CA ARG A 63 -7.17 -11.33 -9.79
C ARG A 63 -7.25 -12.51 -8.83
N HIS A 64 -8.37 -12.64 -8.14
CA HIS A 64 -8.56 -13.71 -7.16
C HIS A 64 -10.05 -14.01 -6.98
N LYS A 65 -10.32 -15.15 -6.38
CA LYS A 65 -11.67 -15.60 -6.07
C LYS A 65 -11.86 -15.66 -4.55
N ILE A 66 -13.04 -15.26 -4.14
CA ILE A 66 -13.50 -15.43 -2.77
C ILE A 66 -14.79 -16.25 -2.77
N ARG A 67 -14.92 -17.17 -1.83
CA ARG A 67 -16.02 -18.14 -1.82
C ARG A 67 -16.47 -18.51 -0.41
N SER A 68 -17.73 -18.90 -0.27
CA SER A 68 -18.25 -19.48 0.97
C SER A 68 -17.68 -20.88 1.24
N SER A 69 -17.33 -21.63 0.18
CA SER A 69 -16.67 -22.94 0.24
C SER A 69 -15.72 -23.10 -0.95
N PRO A 70 -14.72 -24.01 -0.88
CA PRO A 70 -13.77 -24.22 -1.98
C PRO A 70 -14.40 -24.58 -3.33
N ASN A 71 -15.60 -25.17 -3.30
CA ASN A 71 -16.31 -25.64 -4.49
C ASN A 71 -17.49 -24.75 -4.90
N ALA A 72 -17.73 -23.62 -4.22
CA ALA A 72 -18.78 -22.70 -4.61
C ALA A 72 -18.49 -22.10 -5.99
N GLU A 73 -19.51 -22.03 -6.85
CA GLU A 73 -19.42 -21.33 -8.13
C GLU A 73 -19.14 -19.84 -7.92
N THR A 74 -18.43 -19.22 -8.86
CA THR A 74 -18.08 -17.80 -8.79
C THR A 74 -18.74 -17.03 -9.91
N GLU A 75 -19.29 -15.86 -9.59
CA GLU A 75 -19.68 -14.84 -10.56
C GLU A 75 -18.65 -13.72 -10.63
N LEU A 76 -18.58 -13.03 -11.76
CA LEU A 76 -17.71 -11.88 -11.90
C LEU A 76 -18.22 -10.74 -11.00
N LEU A 77 -17.33 -9.99 -10.39
CA LEU A 77 -17.70 -8.82 -9.56
C LEU A 77 -18.60 -7.82 -10.31
N SER A 78 -18.42 -7.69 -11.64
CA SER A 78 -19.26 -6.82 -12.50
C SER A 78 -20.73 -7.23 -12.53
N ASP A 79 -21.03 -8.48 -12.24
CA ASP A 79 -22.38 -9.04 -12.33
C ASP A 79 -23.06 -9.09 -10.95
N VAL A 80 -22.31 -8.77 -9.88
CA VAL A 80 -22.81 -8.73 -8.51
C VAL A 80 -23.41 -7.36 -8.21
N PRO A 81 -24.62 -7.29 -7.60
CA PRO A 81 -25.23 -6.00 -7.24
C PRO A 81 -24.42 -5.23 -6.19
N ILE A 82 -24.05 -4.02 -6.53
CA ILE A 82 -23.30 -3.10 -5.65
C ILE A 82 -24.08 -1.78 -5.53
N GLU A 83 -24.30 -1.33 -4.30
CA GLU A 83 -24.93 -0.08 -3.97
C GLU A 83 -23.86 0.95 -3.57
N LEU A 84 -23.72 2.04 -4.31
CA LEU A 84 -22.84 3.14 -3.95
C LEU A 84 -23.54 4.02 -2.90
N VAL A 85 -22.99 4.11 -1.69
CA VAL A 85 -23.58 4.83 -0.54
C VAL A 85 -22.83 6.13 -0.25
N GLY A 86 -21.63 6.29 -0.76
CA GLY A 86 -20.77 7.47 -0.60
C GLY A 86 -19.74 7.56 -1.71
N ASP A 87 -18.92 8.61 -1.71
CA ASP A 87 -17.92 8.85 -2.78
C ASP A 87 -16.96 7.67 -3.03
N ARG A 88 -16.71 6.86 -2.00
CA ARG A 88 -15.77 5.74 -2.03
C ARG A 88 -16.23 4.54 -1.23
N PHE A 89 -17.48 4.53 -0.79
CA PHE A 89 -18.02 3.48 0.05
C PHE A 89 -19.18 2.78 -0.64
N GLU A 90 -19.08 1.47 -0.74
CA GLU A 90 -20.03 0.59 -1.41
C GLU A 90 -20.59 -0.45 -0.45
N ILE A 91 -21.79 -0.91 -0.73
CA ILE A 91 -22.40 -2.05 -0.06
C ILE A 91 -22.75 -3.09 -1.11
N MET A 92 -22.26 -4.31 -0.90
CA MET A 92 -22.55 -5.47 -1.71
C MET A 92 -23.46 -6.40 -0.94
N ARG A 93 -24.58 -6.84 -1.57
CA ARG A 93 -25.48 -7.86 -1.01
C ARG A 93 -25.66 -8.96 -2.03
N TYR A 94 -25.19 -10.17 -1.69
CA TYR A 94 -25.18 -11.26 -2.64
C TYR A 94 -25.22 -12.63 -1.95
N GLY A 95 -25.83 -13.65 -2.63
CA GLY A 95 -25.78 -15.05 -2.22
C GLY A 95 -27.12 -15.75 -2.20
N GLY A 96 -27.11 -16.99 -1.70
CA GLY A 96 -28.22 -17.93 -1.78
C GLY A 96 -29.18 -17.94 -0.58
N GLY A 97 -29.02 -17.07 0.43
CA GLY A 97 -29.92 -16.95 1.59
C GLY A 97 -29.58 -17.85 2.78
N GLY A 98 -28.42 -18.54 2.76
CA GLY A 98 -27.95 -19.38 3.87
C GLY A 98 -27.19 -18.60 4.95
N THR A 99 -26.12 -19.20 5.48
CA THR A 99 -25.30 -18.62 6.55
C THR A 99 -24.66 -17.29 6.15
N PHE A 100 -24.68 -16.33 7.05
CA PHE A 100 -24.13 -14.99 6.80
C PHE A 100 -22.61 -14.93 6.93
N THR A 101 -21.99 -14.25 5.99
CA THR A 101 -20.59 -13.81 6.04
C THR A 101 -20.51 -12.31 5.77
N HIS A 102 -19.80 -11.58 6.63
CA HIS A 102 -19.52 -10.18 6.41
C HIS A 102 -18.03 -9.96 6.16
N ILE A 103 -17.71 -9.30 5.06
CA ILE A 103 -16.34 -8.95 4.68
C ILE A 103 -16.26 -7.45 4.43
N THR A 104 -15.24 -6.81 4.98
CA THR A 104 -14.90 -5.43 4.63
C THR A 104 -13.71 -5.45 3.67
N TYR A 105 -13.90 -4.89 2.49
CA TYR A 105 -12.88 -4.70 1.47
C TYR A 105 -12.37 -3.29 1.51
N CYS A 106 -11.06 -3.11 1.36
CA CYS A 106 -10.49 -1.82 1.08
C CYS A 106 -9.40 -1.92 0.01
N GLY A 107 -9.52 -1.06 -1.01
CA GLY A 107 -8.49 -0.81 -2.01
C GLY A 107 -7.66 0.39 -1.59
N VAL A 108 -6.35 0.22 -1.45
CA VAL A 108 -5.43 1.31 -1.09
C VAL A 108 -4.29 1.42 -2.10
N ARG A 109 -3.86 2.64 -2.37
CA ARG A 109 -2.64 2.91 -3.13
C ARG A 109 -1.55 3.42 -2.22
N PHE A 110 -0.34 2.97 -2.48
CA PHE A 110 0.83 3.57 -1.88
C PHE A 110 1.30 4.72 -2.73
N ASP A 111 1.14 5.93 -2.22
CA ASP A 111 1.57 7.14 -2.92
C ASP A 111 3.07 7.42 -2.75
N HIS A 112 3.88 6.40 -2.57
CA HIS A 112 5.28 6.59 -2.26
C HIS A 112 6.16 5.53 -2.93
N PHE A 113 7.30 5.96 -3.50
CA PHE A 113 8.33 5.10 -4.11
C PHE A 113 8.71 3.85 -3.27
N LEU A 114 8.71 4.00 -1.95
CA LEU A 114 8.93 2.87 -1.07
C LEU A 114 7.77 1.86 -1.10
N GLY A 115 6.57 2.30 -1.44
CA GLY A 115 5.41 1.44 -1.57
C GLY A 115 5.61 0.39 -2.65
N ASP A 116 6.02 0.79 -3.85
CA ASP A 116 6.24 -0.13 -4.98
C ASP A 116 7.34 -1.14 -4.67
N ARG A 117 8.39 -0.71 -3.96
CA ARG A 117 9.49 -1.59 -3.55
C ARG A 117 9.05 -2.58 -2.48
N LEU A 118 8.25 -2.11 -1.52
CA LEU A 118 7.69 -2.93 -0.47
C LEU A 118 6.66 -3.93 -1.01
N ILE A 119 5.75 -3.48 -1.89
CA ILE A 119 4.74 -4.32 -2.54
C ILE A 119 5.38 -5.50 -3.28
N ARG A 120 6.51 -5.27 -3.96
CA ARG A 120 7.25 -6.34 -4.66
C ARG A 120 7.83 -7.40 -3.75
N LEU A 121 8.11 -7.07 -2.50
CA LEU A 121 8.68 -7.98 -1.51
C LEU A 121 7.61 -8.73 -0.72
N LEU A 122 6.38 -8.21 -0.68
CA LEU A 122 5.27 -8.88 -0.02
C LEU A 122 4.89 -10.18 -0.75
N PRO A 123 4.47 -11.23 -0.06
CA PRO A 123 3.92 -12.43 -0.66
C PRO A 123 2.68 -12.10 -1.51
N ASP A 124 2.25 -13.01 -2.36
CA ASP A 124 1.05 -12.82 -3.18
C ASP A 124 -0.20 -12.63 -2.34
N ILE A 125 -0.30 -13.36 -1.24
CA ILE A 125 -1.26 -13.15 -0.15
C ILE A 125 -0.49 -13.04 1.17
N LEU A 126 -0.72 -11.97 1.90
CA LEU A 126 -0.33 -11.86 3.30
C LEU A 126 -1.56 -12.10 4.17
N HIS A 127 -1.66 -13.30 4.73
CA HIS A 127 -2.74 -13.69 5.62
C HIS A 127 -2.31 -13.50 7.09
N ILE A 128 -3.08 -12.74 7.83
CA ILE A 128 -2.90 -12.52 9.27
C ILE A 128 -4.18 -12.94 9.98
N HIS A 129 -4.03 -13.85 10.96
CA HIS A 129 -5.13 -14.34 11.76
C HIS A 129 -5.02 -13.82 13.20
N THR A 130 -6.10 -13.27 13.75
CA THR A 130 -6.10 -12.59 15.05
C THR A 130 -6.06 -13.51 16.28
N LEU A 131 -6.16 -14.83 16.10
CA LEU A 131 -6.20 -15.79 17.23
C LEU A 131 -4.81 -16.13 17.80
N LYS A 132 -3.71 -15.63 17.23
CA LYS A 132 -2.39 -15.79 17.84
C LYS A 132 -2.24 -14.79 18.97
N GLU A 133 -1.96 -15.29 20.17
CA GLU A 133 -1.61 -14.49 21.34
C GLU A 133 -0.49 -13.48 20.98
N GLY A 134 -0.76 -12.20 21.14
CA GLY A 134 0.17 -11.09 20.83
C GLY A 134 -0.40 -9.99 19.92
N ASP A 135 -1.35 -10.29 19.05
CA ASP A 135 -1.91 -9.35 18.07
C ASP A 135 -3.20 -8.66 18.54
N GLY A 136 -3.26 -8.29 19.84
CA GLY A 136 -4.44 -7.64 20.42
C GLY A 136 -4.90 -6.39 19.66
N TRP A 137 -3.97 -5.66 19.02
CA TRP A 137 -4.29 -4.47 18.23
C TRP A 137 -5.11 -4.82 16.97
N LEU A 138 -4.75 -5.89 16.25
CA LEU A 138 -5.47 -6.32 15.03
C LEU A 138 -6.87 -6.78 15.40
N HIS A 139 -6.98 -7.66 16.39
CA HIS A 139 -8.25 -8.12 16.92
C HIS A 139 -9.16 -6.95 17.32
N ASN A 140 -8.66 -6.03 18.15
CA ASN A 140 -9.42 -4.88 18.61
C ASN A 140 -9.85 -3.97 17.46
N THR A 141 -8.98 -3.76 16.47
CA THR A 141 -9.29 -2.91 15.32
C THR A 141 -10.35 -3.56 14.42
N VAL A 142 -10.25 -4.87 14.16
CA VAL A 142 -11.25 -5.62 13.41
C VAL A 142 -12.59 -5.62 14.14
N GLN A 143 -12.61 -5.82 15.46
CA GLN A 143 -13.83 -5.74 16.27
C GLN A 143 -14.45 -4.33 16.24
N PHE A 144 -13.61 -3.30 16.25
CA PHE A 144 -14.09 -1.93 16.16
C PHE A 144 -14.70 -1.63 14.79
N ILE A 145 -14.07 -2.05 13.70
CA ILE A 145 -14.63 -1.94 12.34
C ILE A 145 -15.96 -2.70 12.24
N SER A 146 -16.03 -3.93 12.76
CA SER A 146 -17.24 -4.75 12.76
C SER A 146 -18.40 -4.06 13.49
N ARG A 147 -18.12 -3.49 14.65
CA ARG A 147 -19.11 -2.76 15.45
C ARG A 147 -19.56 -1.49 14.74
N GLU A 148 -18.64 -0.70 14.21
CA GLU A 148 -18.93 0.55 13.50
C GLU A 148 -19.79 0.28 12.25
N ALA A 149 -19.47 -0.79 11.50
CA ALA A 149 -20.24 -1.20 10.33
C ALA A 149 -21.71 -1.56 10.65
N GLN A 150 -21.99 -2.03 11.89
CA GLN A 150 -23.35 -2.38 12.32
C GLN A 150 -24.17 -1.18 12.78
N LEU A 151 -23.53 -0.16 13.37
CA LEU A 151 -24.21 0.94 14.07
C LEU A 151 -24.90 1.95 13.13
N LYS A 152 -24.58 1.99 11.85
CA LYS A 152 -25.12 2.93 10.85
C LYS A 152 -25.19 4.40 11.33
N LEU A 153 -24.21 4.82 12.13
CA LEU A 153 -24.12 6.18 12.66
C LEU A 153 -23.56 7.16 11.61
N PRO A 154 -23.91 8.44 11.67
CA PRO A 154 -23.28 9.46 10.82
C PRO A 154 -21.76 9.43 10.98
N GLY A 155 -21.02 9.37 9.86
CA GLY A 155 -19.56 9.32 9.84
C GLY A 155 -18.94 7.93 10.02
N ASN A 156 -19.74 6.85 10.16
CA ASN A 156 -19.23 5.49 10.28
C ASN A 156 -18.32 5.10 9.11
N GLU A 157 -18.66 5.49 7.88
CA GLU A 157 -17.84 5.25 6.68
C GLU A 157 -16.45 5.87 6.83
N THR A 158 -16.37 7.10 7.35
CA THR A 158 -15.09 7.77 7.60
C THR A 158 -14.28 7.03 8.65
N VAL A 159 -14.92 6.56 9.71
CA VAL A 159 -14.24 5.79 10.77
C VAL A 159 -13.71 4.47 10.20
N ILE A 160 -14.54 3.70 9.48
CA ILE A 160 -14.16 2.43 8.87
C ILE A 160 -12.99 2.62 7.91
N THR A 161 -13.04 3.62 7.03
CA THR A 161 -11.97 3.88 6.06
C THR A 161 -10.64 4.21 6.73
N ARG A 162 -10.64 5.02 7.80
CA ARG A 162 -9.42 5.34 8.55
C ARG A 162 -8.85 4.16 9.32
N LEU A 163 -9.71 3.33 9.87
CA LEU A 163 -9.28 2.11 10.55
C LEU A 163 -8.72 1.08 9.55
N ALA A 164 -9.29 0.96 8.36
CA ALA A 164 -8.75 0.12 7.29
C ALA A 164 -7.35 0.56 6.85
N ASP A 165 -7.10 1.87 6.71
CA ASP A 165 -5.76 2.40 6.44
C ASP A 165 -4.76 2.00 7.55
N VAL A 166 -5.19 2.08 8.81
CA VAL A 166 -4.36 1.67 9.96
C VAL A 166 -4.08 0.17 9.93
N LEU A 167 -5.09 -0.66 9.61
CA LEU A 167 -4.91 -2.12 9.51
C LEU A 167 -3.85 -2.49 8.47
N VAL A 168 -3.91 -1.91 7.27
CA VAL A 168 -2.93 -2.17 6.20
C VAL A 168 -1.52 -1.80 6.66
N ILE A 169 -1.35 -0.63 7.29
CA ILE A 169 -0.03 -0.20 7.80
C ILE A 169 0.49 -1.18 8.85
N GLN A 170 -0.34 -1.59 9.78
CA GLN A 170 0.06 -2.48 10.87
C GLN A 170 0.33 -3.90 10.36
N ALA A 171 -0.48 -4.43 9.45
CA ALA A 171 -0.25 -5.72 8.82
C ALA A 171 1.13 -5.78 8.13
N ILE A 172 1.48 -4.73 7.40
CA ILE A 172 2.79 -4.62 6.76
C ILE A 172 3.92 -4.55 7.80
N ARG A 173 3.73 -3.81 8.91
CA ARG A 173 4.71 -3.74 10.01
C ARG A 173 4.92 -5.10 10.64
N THR A 174 3.85 -5.81 10.99
CA THR A 174 3.93 -7.17 11.54
C THR A 174 4.67 -8.10 10.58
N TRP A 175 4.35 -8.05 9.28
CA TRP A 175 5.07 -8.84 8.29
C TRP A 175 6.57 -8.48 8.24
N ILE A 176 6.93 -7.18 8.21
CA ILE A 176 8.33 -6.74 8.26
C ILE A 176 9.05 -7.34 9.48
N GLU A 177 8.39 -7.47 10.63
CA GLU A 177 8.96 -8.03 11.85
C GLU A 177 9.14 -9.56 11.78
N THR A 178 8.30 -10.27 11.02
CA THR A 178 8.32 -11.73 10.91
C THR A 178 9.23 -12.27 9.81
N VAL A 179 9.61 -11.47 8.82
CA VAL A 179 10.50 -11.88 7.72
C VAL A 179 11.85 -12.35 8.28
N ARG A 180 12.31 -13.54 7.86
CA ARG A 180 13.56 -14.13 8.33
C ARG A 180 14.78 -13.36 7.81
N GLU A 181 15.88 -13.38 8.56
CA GLU A 181 17.13 -12.70 8.18
C GLU A 181 17.73 -13.20 6.86
N GLU A 182 17.36 -14.39 6.40
CA GLU A 182 17.86 -15.00 5.17
C GLU A 182 17.24 -14.41 3.91
N GLU A 183 16.07 -13.80 4.01
CA GLU A 183 15.42 -13.04 2.94
C GLU A 183 15.94 -11.60 2.85
N ARG A 184 17.26 -11.47 2.99
CA ARG A 184 17.99 -10.20 3.09
C ARG A 184 17.82 -9.36 1.82
N GLY A 185 17.39 -8.17 2.02
CA GLY A 185 17.23 -7.15 1.02
C GLY A 185 16.81 -5.87 1.71
N TRP A 186 16.04 -5.08 1.02
CA TRP A 186 15.54 -3.80 1.49
C TRP A 186 14.74 -3.86 2.81
N VAL A 187 14.06 -5.00 3.13
CA VAL A 187 13.40 -5.22 4.42
C VAL A 187 14.40 -5.19 5.58
N ALA A 188 15.58 -5.81 5.39
CA ALA A 188 16.65 -5.74 6.39
C ALA A 188 17.14 -4.30 6.61
N ALA A 189 17.17 -3.48 5.54
CA ALA A 189 17.51 -2.06 5.68
C ALA A 189 16.51 -1.28 6.55
N LEU A 190 15.22 -1.60 6.48
CA LEU A 190 14.18 -0.98 7.31
C LEU A 190 14.29 -1.37 8.80
N ARG A 191 14.72 -2.61 9.08
CA ARG A 191 14.92 -3.13 10.45
C ARG A 191 16.27 -2.70 11.04
N ASP A 192 17.23 -2.37 10.19
CA ASP A 192 18.56 -1.94 10.64
C ASP A 192 18.45 -0.59 11.37
N LYS A 193 18.93 -0.56 12.62
CA LYS A 193 18.82 0.60 13.50
C LYS A 193 19.43 1.88 12.88
N GLN A 194 20.55 1.76 12.19
CA GLN A 194 21.31 2.89 11.63
C GLN A 194 20.83 3.22 10.21
N ILE A 195 20.71 2.21 9.34
CA ILE A 195 20.27 2.39 7.96
C ILE A 195 18.79 2.76 7.91
N GLY A 196 17.93 2.13 8.71
CA GLY A 196 16.51 2.50 8.84
C GLY A 196 16.34 3.95 9.32
N LYS A 197 17.16 4.40 10.29
CA LYS A 197 17.18 5.81 10.73
C LYS A 197 17.65 6.75 9.60
N ALA A 198 18.64 6.35 8.81
CA ALA A 198 19.11 7.13 7.67
C ALA A 198 18.03 7.24 6.59
N LEU A 199 17.37 6.14 6.24
CA LEU A 199 16.24 6.12 5.32
C LEU A 199 15.12 7.03 5.81
N ALA A 200 14.70 6.90 7.06
CA ALA A 200 13.68 7.77 7.66
C ALA A 200 14.07 9.26 7.62
N THR A 201 15.35 9.58 7.80
CA THR A 201 15.88 10.95 7.73
C THR A 201 15.82 11.50 6.30
N ILE A 202 16.27 10.72 5.31
CA ILE A 202 16.21 11.07 3.89
C ILE A 202 14.76 11.31 3.46
N HIS A 203 13.83 10.46 3.88
CA HIS A 203 12.40 10.59 3.53
C HIS A 203 11.70 11.76 4.20
N ARG A 204 12.14 12.15 5.39
CA ARG A 204 11.56 13.30 6.11
C ARG A 204 12.00 14.62 5.51
N GLN A 205 13.22 14.70 5.00
CA GLN A 205 13.83 15.91 4.48
C GLN A 205 14.58 15.62 3.15
N PRO A 206 13.85 15.20 2.09
CA PRO A 206 14.46 14.84 0.82
C PRO A 206 15.10 16.05 0.11
N GLU A 207 14.62 17.26 0.38
CA GLU A 207 15.10 18.51 -0.19
C GLU A 207 16.45 18.95 0.36
N LYS A 208 16.82 18.48 1.55
CA LYS A 208 18.05 18.89 2.23
C LYS A 208 19.29 18.41 1.48
N ASP A 209 20.33 19.25 1.44
CA ASP A 209 21.61 18.90 0.81
C ASP A 209 22.37 17.85 1.65
N TRP A 210 21.97 16.58 1.48
CA TRP A 210 22.56 15.45 2.14
C TRP A 210 23.83 14.99 1.42
N SER A 211 24.91 14.86 2.17
CA SER A 211 26.11 14.11 1.75
C SER A 211 26.19 12.78 2.48
N VAL A 212 26.97 11.84 1.94
CA VAL A 212 27.24 10.57 2.61
C VAL A 212 27.83 10.80 4.02
N ALA A 213 28.70 11.81 4.17
CA ALA A 213 29.30 12.17 5.44
C ALA A 213 28.28 12.71 6.45
N SER A 214 27.37 13.61 6.00
CA SER A 214 26.35 14.19 6.89
C SER A 214 25.35 13.14 7.36
N LEU A 215 24.94 12.22 6.48
CA LEU A 215 24.05 11.11 6.84
C LEU A 215 24.73 10.11 7.78
N ALA A 216 25.97 9.75 7.51
CA ALA A 216 26.76 8.86 8.39
C ALA A 216 26.86 9.45 9.81
N LYS A 217 27.20 10.74 9.93
CA LYS A 217 27.22 11.46 11.21
C LYS A 217 25.88 11.40 11.93
N GLN A 218 24.76 11.59 11.20
CA GLN A 218 23.40 11.57 11.75
C GLN A 218 23.02 10.22 12.41
N VAL A 219 23.63 9.12 11.94
CA VAL A 219 23.36 7.77 12.45
C VAL A 219 24.50 7.19 13.27
N GLY A 220 25.55 7.97 13.56
CA GLY A 220 26.69 7.57 14.39
C GLY A 220 27.58 6.53 13.72
N MET A 221 27.81 6.63 12.40
CA MET A 221 28.71 5.75 11.64
C MET A 221 29.87 6.52 10.99
N SER A 222 30.97 5.81 10.69
CA SER A 222 31.99 6.32 9.79
C SER A 222 31.43 6.44 8.36
N ARG A 223 31.95 7.37 7.55
CA ARG A 223 31.53 7.55 6.15
C ARG A 223 31.63 6.27 5.32
N SER A 224 32.76 5.57 5.43
CA SER A 224 33.00 4.32 4.69
C SER A 224 32.08 3.20 5.15
N GLY A 225 31.96 2.99 6.47
CA GLY A 225 31.11 1.96 7.06
C GLY A 225 29.62 2.19 6.71
N PHE A 226 29.17 3.45 6.77
CA PHE A 226 27.81 3.80 6.37
C PHE A 226 27.56 3.53 4.89
N SER A 227 28.45 4.00 4.00
CA SER A 227 28.32 3.79 2.55
C SER A 227 28.26 2.31 2.18
N ALA A 228 29.18 1.50 2.72
CA ALA A 228 29.22 0.06 2.48
C ALA A 228 27.96 -0.65 2.99
N ARG A 229 27.56 -0.38 4.23
CA ARG A 229 26.38 -1.02 4.84
C ARG A 229 25.09 -0.59 4.16
N PHE A 230 24.94 0.69 3.80
CA PHE A 230 23.80 1.19 3.06
C PHE A 230 23.68 0.48 1.71
N SER A 231 24.75 0.44 0.91
CA SER A 231 24.72 -0.20 -0.40
C SER A 231 24.47 -1.72 -0.30
N ALA A 232 24.98 -2.39 0.72
CA ALA A 232 24.75 -3.82 0.94
C ALA A 232 23.27 -4.13 1.28
N LEU A 233 22.60 -3.25 2.02
CA LEU A 233 21.20 -3.47 2.44
C LEU A 233 20.18 -2.88 1.48
N VAL A 234 20.49 -1.74 0.83
CA VAL A 234 19.56 -1.03 -0.06
C VAL A 234 19.76 -1.38 -1.53
N ASP A 235 20.87 -2.07 -1.85
CA ASP A 235 21.29 -2.48 -3.20
C ASP A 235 21.54 -1.31 -4.16
N GLU A 236 21.82 -0.13 -3.61
CA GLU A 236 22.22 1.05 -4.38
C GLU A 236 22.98 2.08 -3.53
N PRO A 237 23.83 2.94 -4.15
CA PRO A 237 24.54 4.00 -3.43
C PRO A 237 23.58 5.05 -2.85
N VAL A 238 23.93 5.61 -1.68
CA VAL A 238 23.12 6.57 -0.91
C VAL A 238 22.61 7.74 -1.74
N LEU A 239 23.49 8.40 -2.51
CA LEU A 239 23.11 9.59 -3.29
C LEU A 239 22.32 9.22 -4.55
N HIS A 240 22.46 8.00 -5.04
CA HIS A 240 21.62 7.47 -6.11
C HIS A 240 20.20 7.26 -5.60
N TYR A 241 20.06 6.62 -4.45
CA TYR A 241 18.79 6.45 -3.75
C TYR A 241 18.08 7.80 -3.52
N LEU A 242 18.79 8.79 -2.97
CA LEU A 242 18.25 10.14 -2.75
C LEU A 242 17.79 10.80 -4.05
N THR A 243 18.56 10.65 -5.13
CA THR A 243 18.19 11.18 -6.44
C THR A 243 16.92 10.54 -6.98
N ASN A 244 16.82 9.21 -6.90
CA ASN A 244 15.64 8.45 -7.32
C ASN A 244 14.40 8.90 -6.55
N LEU A 245 14.51 9.01 -5.22
CA LEU A 245 13.43 9.51 -4.36
C LEU A 245 12.97 10.91 -4.77
N ARG A 246 13.90 11.84 -4.96
CA ARG A 246 13.59 13.22 -5.39
C ARG A 246 12.87 13.26 -6.72
N MET A 247 13.32 12.47 -7.70
CA MET A 247 12.68 12.43 -9.03
C MET A 247 11.26 11.88 -8.98
N GLN A 248 11.01 10.92 -8.14
CA GLN A 248 9.66 10.38 -7.97
C GLN A 248 8.72 11.35 -7.24
N LEU A 249 9.22 12.05 -6.22
CA LEU A 249 8.46 13.12 -5.57
C LEU A 249 8.13 14.24 -6.56
N ALA A 250 9.08 14.59 -7.43
CA ALA A 250 8.86 15.57 -8.48
C ALA A 250 7.81 15.08 -9.49
N HIS A 251 7.91 13.84 -9.94
CA HIS A 251 6.95 13.26 -10.87
C HIS A 251 5.52 13.35 -10.33
N ARG A 252 5.31 12.98 -9.06
CA ARG A 252 4.02 13.12 -8.39
C ARG A 252 3.54 14.57 -8.37
N GLN A 253 4.40 15.53 -7.98
CA GLN A 253 4.02 16.95 -7.95
C GLN A 253 3.65 17.47 -9.34
N ILE A 254 4.33 17.00 -10.39
CA ILE A 254 4.00 17.33 -11.78
C ILE A 254 2.61 16.84 -12.17
N LEU A 255 2.21 15.65 -11.69
CA LEU A 255 0.89 15.07 -11.96
C LEU A 255 -0.23 15.74 -11.14
N GLN A 256 0.06 16.12 -9.91
CA GLN A 256 -0.95 16.56 -8.94
C GLN A 256 -1.10 18.07 -8.79
N THR A 257 -0.18 18.86 -9.34
CA THR A 257 -0.21 20.33 -9.17
C THR A 257 0.07 21.08 -10.46
N SER A 258 -0.40 22.32 -10.52
CA SER A 258 -0.07 23.28 -11.60
C SER A 258 1.24 24.06 -11.34
N ASP A 259 1.98 23.77 -10.27
CA ASP A 259 3.23 24.45 -9.92
C ASP A 259 4.25 24.42 -11.09
N SER A 260 5.02 25.48 -11.26
CA SER A 260 6.07 25.52 -12.29
C SER A 260 7.15 24.47 -12.02
N LEU A 261 7.81 23.96 -13.07
CA LEU A 261 8.91 23.00 -12.93
C LEU A 261 10.05 23.55 -12.08
N ALA A 262 10.33 24.85 -12.18
CA ALA A 262 11.32 25.55 -11.34
C ALA A 262 10.96 25.47 -9.85
N LYS A 263 9.68 25.70 -9.50
CA LYS A 263 9.19 25.62 -8.12
C LYS A 263 9.25 24.18 -7.58
N ILE A 264 8.90 23.21 -8.40
CA ILE A 264 9.01 21.78 -8.05
C ILE A 264 10.48 21.41 -7.83
N ALA A 265 11.38 21.80 -8.75
CA ALA A 265 12.82 21.56 -8.62
C ALA A 265 13.37 22.08 -7.29
N GLN A 266 13.02 23.32 -6.93
CA GLN A 266 13.44 23.94 -5.68
C GLN A 266 12.94 23.16 -4.44
N ARG A 267 11.66 22.76 -4.43
CA ARG A 267 11.07 21.98 -3.32
C ARG A 267 11.74 20.63 -3.07
N ILE A 268 12.28 20.03 -4.11
CA ILE A 268 12.96 18.73 -3.98
C ILE A 268 14.48 18.85 -3.83
N GLY A 269 14.98 20.08 -3.62
CA GLY A 269 16.38 20.36 -3.30
C GLY A 269 17.31 20.49 -4.51
N TYR A 270 16.81 20.99 -5.65
CA TYR A 270 17.61 21.36 -6.81
C TYR A 270 17.73 22.88 -6.92
N ASN A 271 18.97 23.37 -7.00
CA ASN A 271 19.26 24.78 -7.09
C ASN A 271 19.16 25.33 -8.53
N SER A 272 19.00 24.44 -9.52
CA SER A 272 18.81 24.87 -10.93
C SER A 272 17.87 23.91 -11.67
N GLU A 273 16.98 24.51 -12.48
CA GLU A 273 16.06 23.75 -13.33
C GLU A 273 16.78 22.89 -14.38
N PRO A 274 17.88 23.33 -15.03
CA PRO A 274 18.63 22.47 -15.94
C PRO A 274 19.22 21.22 -15.28
N ALA A 275 19.73 21.33 -14.05
CA ALA A 275 20.23 20.17 -13.31
C ALA A 275 19.10 19.19 -12.94
N PHE A 276 17.96 19.73 -12.52
CA PHE A 276 16.74 18.95 -12.27
C PHE A 276 16.28 18.23 -13.55
N ASN A 277 16.14 18.92 -14.67
CA ASN A 277 15.66 18.35 -15.93
C ASN A 277 16.55 17.18 -16.41
N ARG A 278 17.89 17.32 -16.27
CA ARG A 278 18.83 16.24 -16.59
C ARG A 278 18.65 15.02 -15.67
N ALA A 279 18.56 15.26 -14.37
CA ALA A 279 18.35 14.18 -13.40
C ALA A 279 17.00 13.49 -13.61
N PHE A 280 15.95 14.25 -13.85
CA PHE A 280 14.60 13.73 -14.09
C PHE A 280 14.55 12.88 -15.35
N LYS A 281 15.08 13.36 -16.49
CA LYS A 281 15.15 12.59 -17.73
C LYS A 281 15.94 11.29 -17.56
N ARG A 282 17.06 11.33 -16.81
CA ARG A 282 17.88 10.15 -16.57
C ARG A 282 17.14 9.09 -15.75
N VAL A 283 16.35 9.49 -14.74
CA VAL A 283 15.65 8.56 -13.84
C VAL A 283 14.31 8.11 -14.42
N MET A 284 13.54 9.03 -15.01
CA MET A 284 12.18 8.77 -15.50
C MET A 284 12.11 8.41 -16.99
N GLY A 285 13.23 8.43 -17.71
CA GLY A 285 13.28 8.15 -19.15
C GLY A 285 12.80 9.29 -20.06
N MET A 286 12.03 10.25 -19.52
CA MET A 286 11.46 11.39 -20.26
C MET A 286 11.62 12.71 -19.50
N PRO A 287 11.63 13.85 -20.19
CA PRO A 287 11.76 15.15 -19.53
C PRO A 287 10.48 15.52 -18.76
N PRO A 288 10.57 16.32 -17.67
CA PRO A 288 9.43 16.68 -16.83
C PRO A 288 8.35 17.47 -17.58
N GLY A 289 8.75 18.26 -18.61
CA GLY A 289 7.80 18.97 -19.47
C GLY A 289 6.92 18.05 -20.32
N ALA A 290 7.45 16.89 -20.75
CA ALA A 290 6.66 15.89 -21.47
C ALA A 290 5.60 15.25 -20.58
N VAL A 291 5.94 14.93 -19.32
CA VAL A 291 4.98 14.45 -18.32
C VAL A 291 3.86 15.46 -18.12
N ARG A 292 4.20 16.74 -17.95
CA ARG A 292 3.24 17.83 -17.77
C ARG A 292 2.30 17.98 -18.97
N LYS A 293 2.83 17.87 -20.18
CA LYS A 293 2.02 17.94 -21.40
C LYS A 293 1.01 16.79 -21.47
N GLY A 294 1.44 15.56 -21.20
CA GLY A 294 0.56 14.39 -21.20
C GLY A 294 -0.58 14.46 -20.18
N VAL A 295 -0.39 15.15 -19.04
CA VAL A 295 -1.46 15.42 -18.07
C VAL A 295 -2.48 16.43 -18.60
N LYS A 296 -1.99 17.52 -19.23
CA LYS A 296 -2.87 18.54 -19.82
C LYS A 296 -3.72 17.98 -20.95
N ASP A 297 -3.11 17.14 -21.79
CA ASP A 297 -3.80 16.53 -22.94
C ASP A 297 -4.89 15.52 -22.52
N ARG A 298 -4.81 14.96 -21.29
CA ARG A 298 -5.82 14.07 -20.70
C ARG A 298 -6.90 14.78 -19.88
N GLY A 299 -6.81 16.08 -19.68
CA GLY A 299 -7.77 16.86 -18.88
C GLY A 299 -7.77 16.56 -17.38
N GLU A 300 -6.71 15.97 -16.86
CA GLU A 300 -6.60 15.49 -15.46
C GLU A 300 -6.06 16.55 -14.47
N LEU A 301 -5.85 17.80 -14.93
CA LEU A 301 -5.50 18.93 -14.03
C LEU A 301 -6.76 19.74 -13.74
N VAL A 302 -7.35 19.54 -12.56
CA VAL A 302 -8.28 20.48 -11.93
C VAL A 302 -7.51 21.44 -11.03
#